data_2b9af0acbbac7920ad19500c9a84b579
#
_entry.id   2b9af0acbbac7920ad19500c9a84b579
#
_cell.length_a   1.000
_cell.length_b   1.000
_cell.length_c   1.000
_cell.angle_alpha   90.00
_cell.angle_beta   90.00
_cell.angle_gamma   90.00
#
_symmetry.space_group_name_H-M   'P 1'
#
loop_
_entity.id
_entity.type
_entity.pdbx_description
1 polymer ?
#
loop_
_entity_poly.entity_id
_entity_poly.type
_entity_poly.pdbx_seq_one_letter_code
_entity_poly.pdbx_strand_id
1 'polypeptide(L)'
;MHQKDASNKAAPTPSDVEAQVAAGQKVQIPITLTGIDADGDDVQLLGLGNKAPTLGRISEVGATYLVYEAYADSTGTDTFSYAVEDWTGQRSQAQIRVGVFTSGTDSGVYARDDEITLRPNTAATVPVAQNDISGDNTDLAVSENVESQDISNVTVADNTLAFTTPQQAGTYYVVYTVKDKAGLSDTATLTVNVDDNATIEPPTAYDYRVPSSATIDKKSIDVDVSQWIANPSGSADELQVAVDDSATDHAHIKGGDKSTTITVDLTDEARAVPYTVTNTTYNITSTAFIQVPAYGAVSYTHLTLPTIL
;
A
#
# COMPACT_ATOMS: atom_id res chain seq x y z
N MET A 1 9.69 -43.34 -11.67
CA MET A 1 8.92 -42.18 -12.13
C MET A 1 7.48 -42.35 -11.69
N HIS A 2 7.08 -41.77 -10.56
CA HIS A 2 5.66 -41.81 -10.17
C HIS A 2 4.97 -40.69 -10.95
N GLN A 3 4.10 -41.08 -11.87
CA GLN A 3 3.15 -40.20 -12.51
C GLN A 3 2.18 -39.74 -11.41
N LYS A 4 2.30 -38.52 -10.92
CA LYS A 4 1.34 -37.93 -10.00
C LYS A 4 0.02 -37.74 -10.76
N ASP A 5 -1.05 -38.26 -10.16
CA ASP A 5 -2.39 -38.23 -10.74
C ASP A 5 -2.85 -36.76 -10.85
N ALA A 6 -3.04 -36.27 -12.06
CA ALA A 6 -3.42 -34.86 -12.35
C ALA A 6 -4.92 -34.60 -12.04
N SER A 7 -5.67 -35.58 -11.62
CA SER A 7 -7.15 -35.51 -11.57
C SER A 7 -7.71 -34.79 -10.34
N ASN A 8 -6.87 -34.25 -9.44
CA ASN A 8 -7.33 -33.57 -8.20
C ASN A 8 -6.39 -32.49 -7.72
N LYS A 9 -5.77 -31.74 -8.64
CA LYS A 9 -4.84 -30.67 -8.35
C LYS A 9 -5.55 -29.31 -8.32
N ALA A 10 -5.15 -28.42 -7.41
CA ALA A 10 -5.63 -27.06 -7.39
C ALA A 10 -5.00 -26.25 -8.52
N ALA A 11 -5.75 -25.34 -9.12
CA ALA A 11 -5.17 -24.37 -10.04
C ALA A 11 -4.39 -23.30 -9.27
N PRO A 12 -3.33 -22.72 -9.86
CA PRO A 12 -2.59 -21.63 -9.20
C PRO A 12 -3.47 -20.41 -8.93
N THR A 13 -3.16 -19.65 -7.87
CA THR A 13 -3.91 -18.47 -7.42
C THR A 13 -3.04 -17.22 -7.57
N PRO A 14 -2.86 -16.67 -8.80
CA PRO A 14 -2.09 -15.47 -9.02
C PRO A 14 -2.77 -14.25 -8.42
N SER A 15 -1.99 -13.26 -7.98
CA SER A 15 -2.47 -12.01 -7.38
C SER A 15 -2.52 -10.88 -8.41
N ASP A 16 -3.41 -9.93 -8.19
CA ASP A 16 -3.44 -8.69 -8.98
C ASP A 16 -2.14 -7.90 -8.79
N VAL A 17 -1.69 -7.24 -9.86
CA VAL A 17 -0.43 -6.48 -9.89
C VAL A 17 -0.71 -5.08 -10.41
N GLU A 18 0.03 -4.12 -9.88
CA GLU A 18 -0.09 -2.74 -10.27
C GLU A 18 1.26 -2.13 -10.61
N ALA A 19 1.24 -1.21 -11.56
CA ALA A 19 2.41 -0.49 -12.05
C ALA A 19 2.02 0.89 -12.55
N GLN A 20 3.02 1.73 -12.80
CA GLN A 20 2.82 3.02 -13.42
C GLN A 20 3.94 3.30 -14.42
N VAL A 21 3.62 4.07 -15.45
CA VAL A 21 4.54 4.41 -16.52
C VAL A 21 4.17 5.73 -17.18
N ALA A 22 5.17 6.50 -17.60
CA ALA A 22 4.93 7.67 -18.43
C ALA A 22 4.50 7.25 -19.85
N ALA A 23 3.61 8.03 -20.48
CA ALA A 23 3.22 7.85 -21.86
C ALA A 23 4.45 7.76 -22.77
N GLY A 24 4.47 6.78 -23.67
CA GLY A 24 5.59 6.50 -24.57
C GLY A 24 6.79 5.78 -23.90
N GLN A 25 6.73 5.45 -22.62
CA GLN A 25 7.79 4.75 -21.90
C GLN A 25 7.43 3.29 -21.64
N LYS A 26 8.40 2.54 -21.10
CA LYS A 26 8.25 1.12 -20.74
C LYS A 26 8.40 0.93 -19.25
N VAL A 27 7.65 -0.02 -18.70
CA VAL A 27 7.78 -0.48 -17.32
C VAL A 27 7.86 -2.01 -17.29
N GLN A 28 8.77 -2.55 -16.48
CA GLN A 28 8.82 -3.97 -16.19
C GLN A 28 7.92 -4.27 -15.00
N ILE A 29 6.96 -5.16 -15.19
CA ILE A 29 5.97 -5.57 -14.20
C ILE A 29 6.36 -6.95 -13.68
N PRO A 30 6.90 -7.07 -12.46
CA PRO A 30 7.25 -8.36 -11.88
C PRO A 30 6.01 -9.16 -11.53
N ILE A 31 6.05 -10.47 -11.80
CA ILE A 31 4.98 -11.42 -11.49
C ILE A 31 5.50 -12.41 -10.46
N THR A 32 4.81 -12.53 -9.34
CA THR A 32 5.14 -13.54 -8.33
C THR A 32 4.57 -14.89 -8.76
N LEU A 33 5.45 -15.88 -8.95
CA LEU A 33 5.09 -17.25 -9.35
C LEU A 33 5.31 -18.28 -8.23
N THR A 34 6.01 -17.90 -7.18
CA THR A 34 6.31 -18.80 -6.04
C THR A 34 5.23 -18.71 -4.99
N GLY A 35 4.81 -19.89 -4.50
CA GLY A 35 3.83 -19.99 -3.40
C GLY A 35 2.38 -19.70 -3.78
N ILE A 36 2.08 -19.56 -5.07
CA ILE A 36 0.73 -19.31 -5.58
C ILE A 36 -0.03 -20.60 -5.93
N ASP A 37 0.63 -21.75 -5.87
CA ASP A 37 0.02 -23.06 -6.05
C ASP A 37 -0.09 -23.79 -4.72
N ALA A 38 -1.32 -24.22 -4.36
CA ALA A 38 -1.62 -24.86 -3.08
C ALA A 38 -0.99 -26.25 -2.95
N ASP A 39 -0.71 -26.91 -4.07
CA ASP A 39 -0.07 -28.22 -4.12
C ASP A 39 1.46 -28.12 -4.11
N GLY A 40 2.01 -26.91 -4.19
CA GLY A 40 3.43 -26.61 -4.24
C GLY A 40 4.06 -26.95 -5.59
N ASP A 41 3.25 -26.96 -6.65
CA ASP A 41 3.71 -27.21 -8.02
C ASP A 41 4.38 -25.97 -8.60
N ASP A 42 5.33 -26.17 -9.52
CA ASP A 42 5.97 -25.08 -10.25
C ASP A 42 4.97 -24.41 -11.21
N VAL A 43 4.98 -23.08 -11.22
CA VAL A 43 4.09 -22.28 -12.04
C VAL A 43 4.91 -21.47 -13.03
N GLN A 44 4.44 -21.37 -14.28
CA GLN A 44 5.03 -20.57 -15.33
C GLN A 44 4.12 -19.42 -15.76
N LEU A 45 4.72 -18.30 -16.15
CA LEU A 45 4.02 -17.19 -16.74
C LEU A 45 3.78 -17.46 -18.24
N LEU A 46 2.52 -17.37 -18.67
CA LEU A 46 2.15 -17.54 -20.09
C LEU A 46 2.16 -16.21 -20.87
N GLY A 47 2.03 -15.09 -20.18
CA GLY A 47 1.88 -13.77 -20.79
C GLY A 47 0.49 -13.19 -20.58
N LEU A 48 -0.09 -12.57 -21.62
CA LEU A 48 -1.45 -11.99 -21.53
C LEU A 48 -2.52 -13.05 -21.28
N GLY A 49 -3.49 -12.69 -20.46
CA GLY A 49 -4.70 -13.45 -20.24
C GLY A 49 -5.79 -13.14 -21.29
N ASN A 50 -7.04 -13.16 -20.85
CA ASN A 50 -8.21 -12.98 -21.71
C ASN A 50 -8.56 -11.50 -22.01
N LYS A 51 -7.96 -10.56 -21.29
CA LYS A 51 -8.15 -9.11 -21.49
C LYS A 51 -6.83 -8.47 -21.88
N ALA A 52 -6.79 -7.86 -23.07
CA ALA A 52 -5.63 -7.15 -23.56
C ALA A 52 -5.58 -5.70 -23.03
N PRO A 53 -4.39 -5.07 -22.94
CA PRO A 53 -4.27 -3.65 -22.64
C PRO A 53 -4.84 -2.77 -23.77
N THR A 54 -5.27 -1.57 -23.41
CA THR A 54 -5.89 -0.60 -24.34
C THR A 54 -5.10 0.71 -24.48
N LEU A 55 -4.34 1.08 -23.44
CA LEU A 55 -3.52 2.30 -23.42
C LEU A 55 -2.04 2.02 -23.74
N GLY A 56 -1.71 0.76 -24.03
CA GLY A 56 -0.37 0.31 -24.33
C GLY A 56 -0.35 -1.10 -24.90
N ARG A 57 0.82 -1.72 -24.86
CA ARG A 57 1.03 -3.10 -25.32
C ARG A 57 2.03 -3.82 -24.46
N ILE A 58 1.99 -5.15 -24.42
CA ILE A 58 3.09 -5.95 -23.90
C ILE A 58 4.16 -6.09 -24.97
N SER A 59 5.32 -5.53 -24.71
CA SER A 59 6.47 -5.55 -25.65
C SER A 59 7.40 -6.74 -25.40
N GLU A 60 7.34 -7.35 -24.20
CA GLU A 60 8.16 -8.51 -23.85
C GLU A 60 7.46 -9.34 -22.75
N VAL A 61 7.63 -10.67 -22.84
CA VAL A 61 7.21 -11.63 -21.82
C VAL A 61 8.47 -12.34 -21.32
N GLY A 62 8.89 -12.06 -20.09
CA GLY A 62 9.99 -12.75 -19.43
C GLY A 62 9.51 -13.96 -18.63
N ALA A 63 10.42 -14.65 -17.96
CA ALA A 63 10.07 -15.81 -17.15
C ALA A 63 9.21 -15.45 -15.92
N THR A 64 9.44 -14.26 -15.34
CA THR A 64 8.79 -13.78 -14.12
C THR A 64 8.36 -12.32 -14.22
N TYR A 65 8.24 -11.78 -15.43
CA TYR A 65 7.83 -10.39 -15.64
C TYR A 65 7.19 -10.19 -17.01
N LEU A 66 6.43 -9.11 -17.12
CA LEU A 66 5.96 -8.54 -18.38
C LEU A 66 6.56 -7.16 -18.57
N VAL A 67 6.89 -6.77 -19.81
CA VAL A 67 7.24 -5.39 -20.13
C VAL A 67 6.06 -4.75 -20.84
N TYR A 68 5.45 -3.78 -20.16
CA TYR A 68 4.39 -2.95 -20.72
C TYR A 68 5.00 -1.67 -21.32
N GLU A 69 4.57 -1.32 -22.51
CA GLU A 69 4.93 -0.09 -23.24
C GLU A 69 3.67 0.74 -23.47
N ALA A 70 3.58 1.89 -22.79
CA ALA A 70 2.47 2.82 -22.97
C ALA A 70 2.52 3.50 -24.34
N TYR A 71 1.37 3.75 -24.97
CA TYR A 71 1.31 4.58 -26.17
C TYR A 71 1.62 6.04 -25.82
N ALA A 72 2.26 6.76 -26.75
CA ALA A 72 2.77 8.10 -26.49
C ALA A 72 1.69 9.16 -26.21
N ASP A 73 0.47 8.91 -26.64
CA ASP A 73 -0.71 9.77 -26.52
C ASP A 73 -1.77 9.23 -25.56
N SER A 74 -1.43 8.17 -24.79
CA SER A 74 -2.35 7.56 -23.84
C SER A 74 -2.18 8.14 -22.44
N THR A 75 -3.28 8.23 -21.70
CA THR A 75 -3.32 8.60 -20.28
C THR A 75 -4.50 7.90 -19.59
N GLY A 76 -4.38 7.68 -18.30
CA GLY A 76 -5.41 7.02 -17.48
C GLY A 76 -4.98 5.66 -16.97
N THR A 77 -5.93 4.85 -16.53
CA THR A 77 -5.67 3.51 -16.01
C THR A 77 -5.96 2.45 -17.07
N ASP A 78 -4.94 1.69 -17.44
CA ASP A 78 -5.08 0.50 -18.27
C ASP A 78 -5.27 -0.73 -17.38
N THR A 79 -6.28 -1.52 -17.68
CA THR A 79 -6.56 -2.75 -16.95
C THR A 79 -6.63 -3.93 -17.91
N PHE A 80 -5.75 -4.89 -17.73
CA PHE A 80 -5.67 -6.09 -18.55
C PHE A 80 -5.37 -7.31 -17.66
N SER A 81 -5.30 -8.51 -18.23
CA SER A 81 -5.04 -9.72 -17.46
C SER A 81 -3.77 -10.42 -17.91
N TYR A 82 -3.13 -11.14 -16.98
CA TYR A 82 -2.07 -12.08 -17.27
C TYR A 82 -2.49 -13.51 -16.88
N ALA A 83 -1.88 -14.49 -17.51
CA ALA A 83 -2.18 -15.91 -17.30
C ALA A 83 -0.94 -16.65 -16.82
N VAL A 84 -1.16 -17.59 -15.93
CA VAL A 84 -0.18 -18.54 -15.42
C VAL A 84 -0.67 -19.96 -15.61
N GLU A 85 0.25 -20.92 -15.68
CA GLU A 85 -0.03 -22.33 -15.81
C GLU A 85 0.89 -23.13 -14.89
N ASP A 86 0.33 -24.10 -14.16
CA ASP A 86 1.13 -25.08 -13.44
C ASP A 86 1.67 -26.17 -14.36
N TRP A 87 2.56 -27.01 -13.84
CA TRP A 87 3.12 -28.11 -14.61
C TRP A 87 2.09 -29.22 -14.95
N THR A 88 0.91 -29.20 -14.34
CA THR A 88 -0.20 -30.12 -14.64
C THR A 88 -1.10 -29.61 -15.77
N GLY A 89 -0.88 -28.36 -16.23
CA GLY A 89 -1.60 -27.70 -17.30
C GLY A 89 -2.85 -26.94 -16.84
N GLN A 90 -3.02 -26.75 -15.53
CA GLN A 90 -4.10 -25.91 -15.01
C GLN A 90 -3.73 -24.43 -15.10
N ARG A 91 -4.69 -23.61 -15.52
CA ARG A 91 -4.49 -22.20 -15.80
C ARG A 91 -5.33 -21.32 -14.91
N SER A 92 -4.73 -20.22 -14.50
CA SER A 92 -5.41 -19.13 -13.81
C SER A 92 -4.99 -17.78 -14.36
N GLN A 93 -5.77 -16.75 -14.03
CA GLN A 93 -5.53 -15.40 -14.46
C GLN A 93 -5.71 -14.44 -13.29
N ALA A 94 -4.95 -13.33 -13.33
CA ALA A 94 -5.16 -12.19 -12.45
C ALA A 94 -5.05 -10.89 -13.25
N GLN A 95 -5.40 -9.76 -12.64
CA GLN A 95 -5.41 -8.48 -13.31
C GLN A 95 -4.08 -7.75 -13.13
N ILE A 96 -3.76 -6.94 -14.13
CA ILE A 96 -2.72 -5.92 -14.04
C ILE A 96 -3.40 -4.57 -14.29
N ARG A 97 -3.15 -3.62 -13.38
CA ARG A 97 -3.54 -2.22 -13.55
C ARG A 97 -2.30 -1.38 -13.74
N VAL A 98 -2.26 -0.58 -14.82
CA VAL A 98 -1.15 0.31 -15.11
C VAL A 98 -1.66 1.73 -15.20
N GLY A 99 -1.17 2.60 -14.30
CA GLY A 99 -1.37 4.03 -14.41
C GLY A 99 -0.46 4.59 -15.50
N VAL A 100 -1.06 5.14 -16.58
CA VAL A 100 -0.34 5.81 -17.66
C VAL A 100 -0.49 7.31 -17.51
N PHE A 101 0.63 8.02 -17.32
CA PHE A 101 0.65 9.47 -17.13
C PHE A 101 1.45 10.18 -18.21
N THR A 102 1.15 11.46 -18.47
CA THR A 102 1.89 12.27 -19.46
C THR A 102 3.31 12.57 -18.95
N SER A 103 4.30 12.38 -19.82
CA SER A 103 5.68 12.81 -19.54
C SER A 103 5.75 14.33 -19.46
N GLY A 104 5.80 14.85 -18.27
CA GLY A 104 5.99 16.27 -18.03
C GLY A 104 5.06 16.81 -16.96
N THR A 105 5.57 17.00 -15.80
CA THR A 105 5.12 17.79 -14.65
C THR A 105 3.95 17.30 -13.81
N ASP A 106 2.97 16.56 -14.32
CA ASP A 106 1.84 16.08 -13.50
C ASP A 106 1.51 14.63 -13.82
N SER A 107 2.18 13.74 -13.12
CA SER A 107 1.83 12.33 -13.05
C SER A 107 0.60 12.19 -12.16
N GLY A 108 -0.55 11.85 -12.74
CA GLY A 108 -1.85 11.86 -12.07
C GLY A 108 -1.92 11.07 -10.76
N VAL A 109 -2.97 11.32 -10.01
CA VAL A 109 -3.36 10.53 -8.85
C VAL A 109 -4.18 9.33 -9.35
N TYR A 110 -3.94 8.15 -8.78
CA TYR A 110 -4.69 6.93 -9.07
C TYR A 110 -5.19 6.34 -7.76
N ALA A 111 -6.49 6.50 -7.51
CA ALA A 111 -7.17 5.92 -6.38
C ALA A 111 -7.59 4.48 -6.67
N ARG A 112 -7.51 3.62 -5.68
CA ARG A 112 -7.86 2.20 -5.75
C ARG A 112 -8.97 1.88 -4.78
N ASP A 113 -9.89 1.05 -5.25
CA ASP A 113 -10.95 0.56 -4.39
C ASP A 113 -10.39 -0.31 -3.26
N ASP A 114 -10.99 -0.12 -2.08
CA ASP A 114 -10.70 -0.89 -0.87
C ASP A 114 -11.86 -1.78 -0.49
N GLU A 115 -11.57 -2.83 0.26
CA GLU A 115 -12.60 -3.71 0.82
C GLU A 115 -12.24 -4.12 2.25
N ILE A 116 -13.22 -4.09 3.14
CA ILE A 116 -13.08 -4.55 4.52
C ILE A 116 -14.34 -5.28 5.00
N THR A 117 -14.16 -6.29 5.86
CA THR A 117 -15.26 -7.02 6.49
C THR A 117 -15.22 -6.80 8.00
N LEU A 118 -16.29 -6.26 8.56
CA LEU A 118 -16.38 -5.82 9.96
C LEU A 118 -17.66 -6.33 10.62
N ARG A 119 -17.67 -6.37 11.95
CA ARG A 119 -18.90 -6.66 12.72
C ARG A 119 -19.84 -5.48 12.74
N PRO A 120 -21.16 -5.73 12.95
CA PRO A 120 -22.14 -4.65 13.15
C PRO A 120 -21.82 -3.78 14.37
N ASN A 121 -22.23 -2.52 14.32
CA ASN A 121 -22.05 -1.52 15.39
C ASN A 121 -20.59 -1.40 15.89
N THR A 122 -19.63 -1.62 15.02
CA THR A 122 -18.20 -1.54 15.35
C THR A 122 -17.65 -0.20 14.85
N ALA A 123 -16.98 0.55 15.73
CA ALA A 123 -16.16 1.67 15.30
C ALA A 123 -14.98 1.14 14.48
N ALA A 124 -14.59 1.87 13.44
CA ALA A 124 -13.51 1.50 12.55
C ALA A 124 -12.74 2.73 12.07
N THR A 125 -11.43 2.59 11.89
CA THR A 125 -10.60 3.53 11.16
C THR A 125 -9.86 2.77 10.06
N VAL A 126 -10.12 3.12 8.79
CA VAL A 126 -9.62 2.39 7.63
C VAL A 126 -8.68 3.29 6.83
N PRO A 127 -7.41 2.90 6.61
CA PRO A 127 -6.42 3.70 5.91
C PRO A 127 -6.56 3.52 4.39
N VAL A 128 -7.47 4.25 3.77
CA VAL A 128 -7.84 4.09 2.35
C VAL A 128 -6.83 4.66 1.35
N ALA A 129 -5.92 5.55 1.76
CA ALA A 129 -4.96 6.15 0.83
C ALA A 129 -3.64 5.38 0.70
N GLN A 130 -3.45 4.27 1.41
CA GLN A 130 -2.16 3.58 1.48
C GLN A 130 -1.82 2.76 0.22
N ASN A 131 -2.83 2.31 -0.49
CA ASN A 131 -2.71 1.59 -1.76
C ASN A 131 -2.81 2.52 -2.98
N ASP A 132 -3.11 3.80 -2.78
CA ASP A 132 -3.22 4.80 -3.83
C ASP A 132 -1.86 5.27 -4.34
N ILE A 133 -1.81 5.70 -5.58
CA ILE A 133 -0.57 6.08 -6.24
C ILE A 133 -0.60 7.55 -6.64
N SER A 134 0.45 8.27 -6.23
CA SER A 134 0.81 9.56 -6.83
C SER A 134 1.92 9.36 -7.85
N GLY A 135 1.70 9.81 -9.06
CA GLY A 135 2.67 9.61 -10.12
C GLY A 135 3.94 10.46 -9.98
N ASP A 136 3.93 11.52 -9.18
CA ASP A 136 5.10 12.35 -8.86
C ASP A 136 5.74 11.96 -7.51
N ASN A 137 5.30 10.86 -6.88
CA ASN A 137 5.70 10.42 -5.54
C ASN A 137 5.47 11.47 -4.44
N THR A 138 4.49 12.35 -4.61
CA THR A 138 4.08 13.26 -3.53
C THR A 138 3.11 12.55 -2.59
N ASP A 139 3.04 13.01 -1.34
CA ASP A 139 2.07 12.51 -0.38
C ASP A 139 0.65 12.79 -0.88
N LEU A 140 -0.21 11.79 -0.79
CA LEU A 140 -1.63 11.90 -1.06
C LEU A 140 -2.39 12.31 0.20
N ALA A 141 -3.46 13.04 0.02
CA ALA A 141 -4.38 13.40 1.09
C ALA A 141 -5.81 13.02 0.73
N VAL A 142 -6.51 12.37 1.66
CA VAL A 142 -7.93 12.09 1.53
C VAL A 142 -8.72 13.37 1.73
N SER A 143 -9.64 13.67 0.81
CA SER A 143 -10.52 14.83 0.88
C SER A 143 -11.53 14.67 2.01
N GLU A 144 -11.84 15.76 2.72
CA GLU A 144 -12.88 15.77 3.77
C GLU A 144 -14.28 15.45 3.25
N ASN A 145 -14.53 15.64 1.95
CA ASN A 145 -15.80 15.31 1.32
C ASN A 145 -15.83 13.84 0.93
N VAL A 146 -16.52 13.04 1.72
CA VAL A 146 -16.83 11.64 1.45
C VAL A 146 -18.32 11.46 1.24
N GLU A 147 -18.69 10.53 0.37
CA GLU A 147 -20.10 10.22 0.06
C GLU A 147 -20.43 8.82 0.56
N SER A 148 -21.45 8.72 1.39
CA SER A 148 -22.02 7.46 1.84
C SER A 148 -23.53 7.60 2.02
N GLN A 149 -24.30 6.62 1.55
CA GLN A 149 -25.76 6.64 1.68
C GLN A 149 -26.22 6.02 3.00
N ASP A 150 -25.54 4.96 3.44
CA ASP A 150 -26.03 4.09 4.52
C ASP A 150 -25.11 4.04 5.74
N ILE A 151 -23.90 4.60 5.65
CA ILE A 151 -22.99 4.78 6.78
C ILE A 151 -23.00 6.25 7.17
N SER A 152 -23.55 6.56 8.34
CA SER A 152 -23.61 7.92 8.86
C SER A 152 -22.32 8.30 9.59
N ASN A 153 -22.02 9.62 9.60
CA ASN A 153 -20.89 10.18 10.34
C ASN A 153 -19.50 9.64 9.92
N VAL A 154 -19.31 9.41 8.61
CA VAL A 154 -17.97 9.14 8.09
C VAL A 154 -17.16 10.42 8.22
N THR A 155 -16.00 10.34 8.84
CA THR A 155 -15.07 11.45 9.02
C THR A 155 -13.70 11.07 8.48
N VAL A 156 -12.94 12.06 8.03
CA VAL A 156 -11.58 11.90 7.54
C VAL A 156 -10.60 12.45 8.59
N ALA A 157 -9.65 11.65 8.98
CA ALA A 157 -8.53 12.07 9.83
C ALA A 157 -7.28 11.29 9.43
N ASP A 158 -6.14 11.98 9.31
CA ASP A 158 -4.83 11.34 9.02
C ASP A 158 -4.87 10.32 7.86
N ASN A 159 -5.54 10.66 6.76
CA ASN A 159 -5.75 9.80 5.59
C ASN A 159 -6.52 8.49 5.86
N THR A 160 -7.23 8.42 6.97
CA THR A 160 -8.14 7.33 7.30
C THR A 160 -9.60 7.77 7.23
N LEU A 161 -10.48 6.83 6.90
CA LEU A 161 -11.92 7.00 7.08
C LEU A 161 -12.33 6.42 8.42
N ALA A 162 -12.88 7.26 9.29
CA ALA A 162 -13.41 6.83 10.59
C ALA A 162 -14.93 6.83 10.56
N PHE A 163 -15.56 5.73 10.96
CA PHE A 163 -17.00 5.53 10.96
C PHE A 163 -17.41 4.45 11.97
N THR A 164 -18.72 4.29 12.14
CA THR A 164 -19.30 3.13 12.82
C THR A 164 -20.11 2.32 11.83
N THR A 165 -19.88 1.01 11.77
CA THR A 165 -20.62 0.11 10.88
C THR A 165 -22.10 0.08 11.21
N PRO A 166 -22.99 -0.05 10.21
CA PRO A 166 -24.41 -0.25 10.42
C PRO A 166 -24.72 -1.48 11.31
N GLN A 167 -25.89 -1.45 11.94
CA GLN A 167 -26.37 -2.58 12.74
C GLN A 167 -26.76 -3.78 11.89
N GLN A 168 -27.23 -3.55 10.68
CA GLN A 168 -27.69 -4.61 9.79
C GLN A 168 -26.54 -5.18 8.99
N ALA A 169 -26.41 -6.50 8.94
CA ALA A 169 -25.47 -7.18 8.04
C ALA A 169 -25.81 -6.88 6.57
N GLY A 170 -24.77 -6.70 5.77
CA GLY A 170 -24.90 -6.34 4.35
C GLY A 170 -23.65 -5.68 3.81
N THR A 171 -23.70 -5.28 2.54
CA THR A 171 -22.58 -4.56 1.88
C THR A 171 -22.94 -3.08 1.75
N TYR A 172 -22.03 -2.24 2.18
CA TYR A 172 -22.14 -0.78 2.20
C TYR A 172 -20.97 -0.14 1.48
N TYR A 173 -21.14 1.10 1.02
CA TYR A 173 -20.14 1.78 0.21
C TYR A 173 -19.87 3.18 0.74
N VAL A 174 -18.58 3.54 0.76
CA VAL A 174 -18.10 4.90 1.02
C VAL A 174 -17.26 5.33 -0.15
N VAL A 175 -17.65 6.39 -0.84
CA VAL A 175 -16.86 6.97 -1.94
C VAL A 175 -15.99 8.07 -1.38
N TYR A 176 -14.70 8.01 -1.64
CA TYR A 176 -13.72 8.98 -1.18
C TYR A 176 -12.88 9.50 -2.35
N THR A 177 -12.26 10.64 -2.16
CA THR A 177 -11.38 11.28 -3.14
C THR A 177 -10.02 11.53 -2.53
N VAL A 178 -8.97 11.13 -3.21
CA VAL A 178 -7.59 11.48 -2.85
C VAL A 178 -7.06 12.60 -3.74
N LYS A 179 -6.17 13.42 -3.19
CA LYS A 179 -5.55 14.56 -3.87
C LYS A 179 -4.05 14.59 -3.59
N ASP A 180 -3.28 15.00 -4.58
CA ASP A 180 -1.88 15.35 -4.42
C ASP A 180 -1.70 16.83 -4.02
N LYS A 181 -0.44 17.23 -3.82
CA LYS A 181 -0.08 18.63 -3.50
C LYS A 181 -0.31 19.61 -4.65
N ALA A 182 -0.38 19.12 -5.90
CA ALA A 182 -0.67 19.91 -7.09
C ALA A 182 -2.18 20.14 -7.29
N GLY A 183 -3.01 19.40 -6.54
CA GLY A 183 -4.47 19.48 -6.61
C GLY A 183 -5.09 18.51 -7.61
N LEU A 184 -4.29 17.62 -8.20
CA LEU A 184 -4.82 16.49 -8.97
C LEU A 184 -5.52 15.53 -8.04
N SER A 185 -6.60 14.92 -8.50
CA SER A 185 -7.41 14.05 -7.67
C SER A 185 -8.00 12.88 -8.45
N ASP A 186 -8.24 11.80 -7.74
CA ASP A 186 -8.99 10.64 -8.23
C ASP A 186 -9.91 10.12 -7.13
N THR A 187 -10.88 9.29 -7.51
CA THR A 187 -11.94 8.83 -6.62
C THR A 187 -11.98 7.31 -6.61
N ALA A 188 -12.13 6.73 -5.43
CA ALA A 188 -12.29 5.30 -5.23
C ALA A 188 -13.39 4.98 -4.22
N THR A 189 -13.69 3.71 -4.07
CA THR A 189 -14.76 3.22 -3.21
C THR A 189 -14.20 2.28 -2.14
N LEU A 190 -14.54 2.54 -0.89
CA LEU A 190 -14.38 1.57 0.19
C LEU A 190 -15.65 0.71 0.27
N THR A 191 -15.53 -0.57 0.02
CA THR A 191 -16.58 -1.58 0.24
C THR A 191 -16.51 -2.08 1.67
N VAL A 192 -17.57 -1.88 2.44
CA VAL A 192 -17.70 -2.33 3.82
C VAL A 192 -18.69 -3.48 3.89
N ASN A 193 -18.19 -4.68 4.08
CA ASN A 193 -19.00 -5.87 4.32
C ASN A 193 -19.27 -6.02 5.82
N VAL A 194 -20.52 -5.89 6.23
CA VAL A 194 -20.94 -6.06 7.63
C VAL A 194 -21.44 -7.48 7.83
N ASP A 195 -20.72 -8.26 8.67
CA ASP A 195 -21.01 -9.66 8.97
C ASP A 195 -20.89 -9.90 10.48
N ASP A 196 -21.91 -10.51 11.09
CA ASP A 196 -21.95 -10.86 12.52
C ASP A 196 -20.78 -11.78 12.93
N ASN A 197 -20.25 -12.56 12.00
CA ASN A 197 -19.15 -13.50 12.21
C ASN A 197 -17.79 -12.98 11.77
N ALA A 198 -17.70 -11.71 11.38
CA ALA A 198 -16.42 -11.13 10.96
C ALA A 198 -15.34 -11.32 12.02
N THR A 199 -14.13 -11.61 11.59
CA THR A 199 -12.94 -11.65 12.47
C THR A 199 -12.62 -10.26 12.99
N ILE A 200 -11.94 -10.19 14.13
CA ILE A 200 -11.38 -8.91 14.59
C ILE A 200 -10.10 -8.67 13.79
N GLU A 201 -10.11 -7.61 12.99
CA GLU A 201 -8.92 -7.19 12.25
C GLU A 201 -7.89 -6.58 13.21
N PRO A 202 -6.62 -6.95 13.10
CA PRO A 202 -5.57 -6.34 13.89
C PRO A 202 -5.41 -4.86 13.52
N PRO A 203 -4.84 -4.03 14.42
CA PRO A 203 -4.49 -2.66 14.04
C PRO A 203 -3.52 -2.68 12.87
N THR A 204 -3.64 -1.70 12.00
CA THR A 204 -2.71 -1.52 10.89
C THR A 204 -1.55 -0.64 11.34
N ALA A 205 -0.33 -1.05 11.01
CA ALA A 205 0.88 -0.26 11.21
C ALA A 205 1.75 -0.36 9.95
N TYR A 206 2.25 0.79 9.46
CA TYR A 206 3.07 0.87 8.26
C TYR A 206 4.48 1.34 8.60
N ASP A 207 5.44 0.85 7.81
CA ASP A 207 6.80 1.34 7.87
C ASP A 207 6.88 2.80 7.42
N TYR A 208 7.61 3.60 8.16
CA TYR A 208 7.89 4.98 7.80
C TYR A 208 9.38 5.19 7.56
N ARG A 209 9.73 5.77 6.44
CA ARG A 209 11.10 6.16 6.14
C ARG A 209 11.31 7.65 6.37
N VAL A 210 12.16 7.98 7.34
CA VAL A 210 12.57 9.35 7.61
C VAL A 210 13.41 9.88 6.46
N PRO A 211 13.02 11.01 5.85
CA PRO A 211 13.84 11.64 4.81
C PRO A 211 15.15 12.17 5.39
N SER A 212 16.26 12.01 4.66
CA SER A 212 17.59 12.44 5.13
C SER A 212 17.65 13.94 5.44
N SER A 213 16.84 14.75 4.78
CA SER A 213 16.73 16.19 5.08
C SER A 213 16.19 16.47 6.49
N ALA A 214 15.42 15.58 7.08
CA ALA A 214 14.86 15.73 8.42
C ALA A 214 15.89 15.50 9.54
N THR A 215 17.05 14.91 9.24
CA THR A 215 18.10 14.55 10.21
C THR A 215 19.28 15.52 10.23
N ILE A 216 19.32 16.49 9.31
CA ILE A 216 20.42 17.45 9.19
C ILE A 216 20.54 18.27 10.49
N ASP A 217 21.77 18.33 11.04
CA ASP A 217 22.12 19.10 12.25
C ASP A 217 21.30 18.74 13.51
N LYS A 218 20.69 17.56 13.55
CA LYS A 218 19.94 17.06 14.70
C LYS A 218 20.62 15.87 15.36
N LYS A 219 20.43 15.73 16.66
CA LYS A 219 20.88 14.58 17.45
C LYS A 219 19.75 13.56 17.69
N SER A 220 18.53 14.03 17.59
CA SER A 220 17.31 13.21 17.68
C SER A 220 16.21 13.82 16.82
N ILE A 221 15.22 13.02 16.48
CA ILE A 221 14.02 13.44 15.74
C ILE A 221 12.78 12.93 16.44
N ASP A 222 11.70 13.66 16.30
CA ASP A 222 10.37 13.24 16.68
C ASP A 222 9.63 12.76 15.43
N VAL A 223 9.11 11.56 15.48
CA VAL A 223 8.31 10.96 14.42
C VAL A 223 6.90 10.72 14.95
N ASP A 224 5.93 11.41 14.42
CA ASP A 224 4.52 11.14 14.71
C ASP A 224 4.04 10.05 13.74
N VAL A 225 3.65 8.90 14.28
CA VAL A 225 3.18 7.75 13.52
C VAL A 225 1.66 7.71 13.35
N SER A 226 0.93 8.75 13.76
CA SER A 226 -0.55 8.79 13.66
C SER A 226 -1.05 8.54 12.23
N GLN A 227 -0.34 9.05 11.23
CA GLN A 227 -0.68 8.86 9.80
C GLN A 227 -0.35 7.47 9.25
N TRP A 228 0.36 6.65 10.02
CA TRP A 228 0.86 5.33 9.61
C TRP A 228 0.21 4.20 10.39
N ILE A 229 -0.80 4.51 11.19
CA ILE A 229 -1.53 3.54 12.00
C ILE A 229 -3.04 3.70 11.82
N ALA A 230 -3.76 2.60 11.91
CA ALA A 230 -5.22 2.60 11.90
C ALA A 230 -5.79 1.45 12.74
N ASN A 231 -7.05 1.56 13.11
CA ASN A 231 -7.76 0.54 13.88
C ASN A 231 -8.99 0.05 13.12
N PRO A 232 -8.86 -0.90 12.19
CA PRO A 232 -10.00 -1.40 11.42
C PRO A 232 -11.13 -1.96 12.26
N SER A 233 -10.83 -2.51 13.44
CA SER A 233 -11.83 -3.06 14.38
C SER A 233 -11.95 -2.24 15.65
N GLY A 234 -11.90 -0.91 15.54
CA GLY A 234 -12.05 -0.02 16.69
C GLY A 234 -11.85 1.46 16.34
N SER A 235 -11.96 2.31 17.35
CA SER A 235 -11.63 3.73 17.21
C SER A 235 -10.12 3.95 17.34
N ALA A 236 -9.64 5.09 16.85
CA ALA A 236 -8.23 5.49 17.02
C ALA A 236 -7.84 5.62 18.50
N ASP A 237 -8.77 6.02 19.37
CA ASP A 237 -8.55 6.16 20.82
C ASP A 237 -8.23 4.85 21.53
N GLU A 238 -8.54 3.71 20.93
CA GLU A 238 -8.24 2.39 21.44
C GLU A 238 -6.84 1.91 21.11
N LEU A 239 -6.12 2.66 20.28
CA LEU A 239 -4.73 2.35 19.94
C LEU A 239 -3.75 2.84 21.01
N GLN A 240 -2.78 2.01 21.26
CA GLN A 240 -1.59 2.34 22.05
C GLN A 240 -0.34 2.05 21.24
N VAL A 241 0.53 3.06 21.12
CA VAL A 241 1.83 2.94 20.44
C VAL A 241 2.91 2.71 21.50
N ALA A 242 3.82 1.80 21.22
CA ALA A 242 5.01 1.58 22.06
C ALA A 242 6.24 1.35 21.18
N VAL A 243 7.41 1.66 21.71
CA VAL A 243 8.69 1.25 21.10
C VAL A 243 8.95 -0.18 21.56
N ASP A 244 9.38 -1.03 20.63
CA ASP A 244 9.77 -2.40 20.95
C ASP A 244 10.96 -2.43 21.91
N ASP A 245 11.00 -3.38 22.82
CA ASP A 245 12.04 -3.50 23.85
C ASP A 245 13.47 -3.53 23.26
N SER A 246 13.62 -4.03 22.04
CA SER A 246 14.92 -4.08 21.35
C SER A 246 15.47 -2.72 20.92
N ALA A 247 14.64 -1.67 20.93
CA ALA A 247 15.00 -0.32 20.46
C ALA A 247 14.93 0.75 21.57
N THR A 248 14.57 0.39 22.80
CA THR A 248 14.40 1.34 23.92
C THR A 248 15.66 2.10 24.32
N ASP A 249 16.84 1.59 23.97
CA ASP A 249 18.13 2.29 24.16
C ASP A 249 18.31 3.51 23.25
N HIS A 250 17.49 3.62 22.17
CA HIS A 250 17.67 4.61 21.12
C HIS A 250 16.36 5.32 20.72
N ALA A 251 15.24 4.88 21.25
CA ALA A 251 13.95 5.46 20.96
C ALA A 251 13.01 5.35 22.16
N HIS A 252 12.11 6.30 22.30
CA HIS A 252 11.11 6.31 23.36
C HIS A 252 9.87 7.08 22.93
N ILE A 253 8.74 6.78 23.56
CA ILE A 253 7.51 7.54 23.36
C ILE A 253 7.68 8.93 23.96
N LYS A 254 7.37 9.95 23.17
CA LYS A 254 7.36 11.34 23.62
C LYS A 254 5.96 11.71 24.10
N GLY A 255 5.77 11.82 25.37
CA GLY A 255 4.49 12.20 25.98
C GLY A 255 3.88 11.10 26.82
N GLY A 256 2.55 11.11 26.99
CA GLY A 256 1.83 10.11 27.78
C GLY A 256 1.40 8.88 26.97
N ASP A 257 0.68 7.97 27.62
CA ASP A 257 0.28 6.64 27.11
C ASP A 257 -0.54 6.65 25.81
N LYS A 258 -1.11 7.81 25.44
CA LYS A 258 -1.87 7.99 24.20
C LYS A 258 -1.08 8.70 23.10
N SER A 259 0.21 8.95 23.31
CA SER A 259 1.04 9.60 22.33
C SER A 259 1.40 8.66 21.18
N THR A 260 1.33 9.19 19.97
CA THR A 260 1.78 8.55 18.73
C THR A 260 3.16 9.03 18.29
N THR A 261 3.80 9.91 19.08
CA THR A 261 5.09 10.47 18.76
C THR A 261 6.23 9.66 19.39
N ILE A 262 7.15 9.21 18.55
CA ILE A 262 8.36 8.48 18.96
C ILE A 262 9.56 9.40 18.73
N THR A 263 10.31 9.67 19.80
CA THR A 263 11.63 10.31 19.69
C THR A 263 12.67 9.26 19.40
N VAL A 264 13.46 9.47 18.35
CA VAL A 264 14.54 8.56 17.92
C VAL A 264 15.87 9.29 17.96
N ASP A 265 16.87 8.71 18.61
CA ASP A 265 18.24 9.20 18.64
C ASP A 265 18.95 8.88 17.32
N LEU A 266 19.63 9.89 16.78
CA LEU A 266 20.38 9.78 15.54
C LEU A 266 21.83 9.37 15.81
N THR A 267 22.34 8.47 14.97
CA THR A 267 23.73 8.03 15.00
C THR A 267 24.35 8.11 13.61
N ASP A 268 25.64 7.83 13.51
CA ASP A 268 26.40 7.75 12.26
C ASP A 268 26.05 6.51 11.41
N GLU A 269 25.21 5.60 11.94
CA GLU A 269 24.68 4.45 11.22
C GLU A 269 23.16 4.57 11.00
N ALA A 270 22.71 4.12 9.83
CA ALA A 270 21.29 3.98 9.55
C ALA A 270 20.68 2.83 10.37
N ARG A 271 19.45 2.99 10.82
CA ARG A 271 18.78 1.98 11.64
C ARG A 271 17.30 1.86 11.33
N ALA A 272 16.73 0.71 11.67
CA ALA A 272 15.30 0.50 11.74
C ALA A 272 14.87 0.40 13.22
N VAL A 273 13.94 1.25 13.62
CA VAL A 273 13.37 1.26 14.99
C VAL A 273 12.01 0.59 14.93
N PRO A 274 11.86 -0.62 15.49
CA PRO A 274 10.56 -1.28 15.55
C PRO A 274 9.66 -0.58 16.57
N TYR A 275 8.41 -0.40 16.19
CA TYR A 275 7.35 0.07 17.08
C TYR A 275 6.14 -0.83 16.98
N THR A 276 5.36 -0.89 18.02
CA THR A 276 4.15 -1.71 18.12
C THR A 276 2.93 -0.82 18.27
N VAL A 277 1.83 -1.28 17.69
CA VAL A 277 0.50 -0.67 17.81
C VAL A 277 -0.46 -1.71 18.34
N THR A 278 -1.04 -1.46 19.48
CA THR A 278 -1.95 -2.38 20.16
C THR A 278 -3.36 -1.82 20.20
N ASN A 279 -4.32 -2.58 19.69
CA ASN A 279 -5.73 -2.36 20.02
C ASN A 279 -5.96 -2.83 21.45
N THR A 280 -6.19 -1.89 22.35
CA THR A 280 -6.29 -2.17 23.79
C THR A 280 -7.58 -2.89 24.17
N THR A 281 -8.63 -2.80 23.36
CA THR A 281 -9.91 -3.49 23.58
C THR A 281 -9.78 -5.00 23.40
N TYR A 282 -9.06 -5.42 22.36
CA TYR A 282 -8.91 -6.84 22.01
C TYR A 282 -7.52 -7.40 22.36
N ASN A 283 -6.59 -6.54 22.80
CA ASN A 283 -5.19 -6.89 23.08
C ASN A 283 -4.50 -7.57 21.88
N ILE A 284 -4.72 -7.02 20.70
CA ILE A 284 -4.10 -7.46 19.43
C ILE A 284 -3.08 -6.40 19.02
N THR A 285 -1.88 -6.85 18.66
CA THR A 285 -0.74 -5.98 18.36
C THR A 285 -0.22 -6.22 16.96
N SER A 286 0.12 -5.15 16.27
CA SER A 286 0.89 -5.14 15.01
C SER A 286 2.21 -4.40 15.20
N THR A 287 3.20 -4.72 14.38
CA THR A 287 4.55 -4.14 14.44
C THR A 287 4.92 -3.55 13.08
N ALA A 288 5.56 -2.39 13.10
CA ALA A 288 6.15 -1.76 11.94
C ALA A 288 7.47 -1.07 12.31
N PHE A 289 8.16 -0.45 11.35
CA PHE A 289 9.50 0.08 11.52
C PHE A 289 9.58 1.56 11.11
N ILE A 290 10.29 2.35 11.90
CA ILE A 290 10.77 3.66 11.50
C ILE A 290 12.18 3.49 10.95
N GLN A 291 12.37 3.69 9.66
CA GLN A 291 13.67 3.62 8.99
C GLN A 291 14.35 4.99 9.08
N VAL A 292 15.40 5.08 9.86
CA VAL A 292 16.14 6.32 10.13
C VAL A 292 17.47 6.28 9.40
N PRO A 293 17.79 7.30 8.54
CA PRO A 293 19.08 7.39 7.89
C PRO A 293 20.19 7.73 8.87
N ALA A 294 21.43 7.44 8.51
CA ALA A 294 22.60 7.82 9.29
C ALA A 294 22.65 9.34 9.52
N TYR A 295 23.13 9.78 10.69
CA TYR A 295 23.37 11.18 10.98
C TYR A 295 24.36 11.78 9.97
N GLY A 296 24.01 12.91 9.39
CA GLY A 296 24.88 13.59 8.42
C GLY A 296 24.94 12.94 7.04
N ALA A 297 24.10 11.93 6.72
CA ALA A 297 23.98 11.39 5.37
C ALA A 297 23.42 12.47 4.42
N VAL A 298 24.33 13.32 3.92
CA VAL A 298 24.05 14.27 2.83
C VAL A 298 24.31 13.57 1.50
N SER A 299 23.30 13.50 0.67
CA SER A 299 23.48 13.13 -0.73
C SER A 299 24.23 14.26 -1.45
N TYR A 300 25.55 14.19 -1.50
CA TYR A 300 26.32 15.08 -2.35
C TYR A 300 26.20 14.61 -3.80
N THR A 301 25.32 15.23 -4.56
CA THR A 301 25.48 15.27 -6.00
C THR A 301 26.62 16.28 -6.29
N HIS A 302 27.85 15.83 -6.33
CA HIS A 302 28.97 16.61 -6.82
C HIS A 302 28.80 16.84 -8.32
N LEU A 303 28.27 17.97 -8.70
CA LEU A 303 28.58 18.60 -9.97
C LEU A 303 30.02 19.15 -9.87
N THR A 304 31.01 18.35 -10.24
CA THR A 304 32.32 18.87 -10.55
C THR A 304 32.21 19.65 -11.85
N LEU A 305 32.22 20.99 -11.75
CA LEU A 305 32.43 21.83 -12.92
C LEU A 305 33.86 21.52 -13.44
N PRO A 306 34.04 21.24 -14.75
CA PRO A 306 35.37 21.11 -15.30
C PRO A 306 36.09 22.45 -15.18
N THR A 307 37.23 22.44 -14.49
CA THR A 307 38.16 23.56 -14.47
C THR A 307 38.72 23.72 -15.89
N ILE A 308 38.33 24.78 -16.56
CA ILE A 308 38.96 25.20 -17.82
C ILE A 308 40.29 25.83 -17.45
N LEU A 309 41.40 25.22 -17.85
CA LEU A 309 42.73 25.85 -17.90
C LEU A 309 42.89 26.58 -19.23
#